data_9c3c69a44b227bbe9df36341002fca64
#
_entry.id   9c3c69a44b227bbe9df36341002fca64
#
_cell.length_a   1.000
_cell.length_b   1.000
_cell.length_c   1.000
_cell.angle_alpha   90.00
_cell.angle_beta   90.00
_cell.angle_gamma   90.00
#
_symmetry.space_group_name_H-M   'P 1'
#
loop_
_entity.id
_entity.type
_entity.pdbx_description
1 polymer ?
#
loop_
_entity_poly.entity_id
_entity_poly.type
_entity_poly.pdbx_seq_one_letter_code
_entity_poly.pdbx_strand_id
1 'polypeptide(L)'
;MLRGEIDERVRLGKGPVTPEGEMAEEKYRLVVEGPPNWTSFRDFWKMFYDEGAVVVSSTYAKVGGLYDFGFRHDADRPLESLAEYCLGCYTNLNLPSRIDMICRYIDEYQADGLLINSIKSCNSFSAGQLLILREVEKRTGKPAAFIETDLVDPRYFSAANVKNRLESYFQMVKQKRTSGVGSGAPKVIPIQAH
;
A
#
# COMPACT_ATOMS: atom_id res chain seq x y z
N MET A 1 4.17 -8.21 19.90
CA MET A 1 3.11 -7.34 20.44
C MET A 1 2.32 -6.66 19.31
N LEU A 2 2.92 -5.83 18.46
CA LEU A 2 2.22 -5.11 17.37
C LEU A 2 1.51 -6.02 16.36
N ARG A 3 2.15 -7.13 15.98
CA ARG A 3 1.59 -8.08 15.00
C ARG A 3 0.33 -8.77 15.51
N GLY A 4 0.33 -9.25 16.76
CA GLY A 4 -0.87 -9.87 17.34
C GLY A 4 -2.06 -8.91 17.43
N GLU A 5 -1.81 -7.63 17.68
CA GLU A 5 -2.84 -6.60 17.67
C GLU A 5 -3.40 -6.37 16.25
N ILE A 6 -2.54 -6.35 15.23
CA ILE A 6 -2.96 -6.22 13.83
C ILE A 6 -3.80 -7.43 13.41
N ASP A 7 -3.33 -8.65 13.71
CA ASP A 7 -4.05 -9.89 13.37
C ASP A 7 -5.42 -9.93 14.06
N GLU A 8 -5.50 -9.48 15.31
CA GLU A 8 -6.77 -9.41 16.03
C GLU A 8 -7.72 -8.37 15.46
N ARG A 9 -7.23 -7.17 15.13
CA ARG A 9 -8.04 -6.13 14.46
C ARG A 9 -8.57 -6.61 13.13
N VAL A 10 -7.74 -7.26 12.32
CA VAL A 10 -8.14 -7.90 11.06
C VAL A 10 -9.25 -8.92 11.29
N ARG A 11 -9.08 -9.80 12.27
CA ARG A 11 -10.07 -10.82 12.61
C ARG A 11 -11.40 -10.24 13.07
N LEU A 12 -11.37 -9.10 13.75
CA LEU A 12 -12.56 -8.43 14.28
C LEU A 12 -13.16 -7.42 13.30
N GLY A 13 -12.57 -7.20 12.11
CA GLY A 13 -12.99 -6.18 11.16
C GLY A 13 -12.90 -4.76 11.71
N LYS A 14 -11.95 -4.54 12.62
CA LYS A 14 -11.78 -3.24 13.28
C LYS A 14 -10.73 -2.41 12.56
N GLY A 15 -11.14 -1.27 12.04
CA GLY A 15 -10.28 -0.30 11.40
C GLY A 15 -9.40 0.51 12.35
N PRO A 16 -8.78 1.58 11.85
CA PRO A 16 -7.94 2.44 12.66
C PRO A 16 -8.76 3.20 13.70
N VAL A 17 -8.07 3.64 14.74
CA VAL A 17 -8.66 4.55 15.73
C VAL A 17 -8.81 5.94 15.09
N THR A 18 -10.00 6.51 15.13
CA THR A 18 -10.26 7.87 14.66
C THR A 18 -9.56 8.90 15.57
N PRO A 19 -9.41 10.17 15.13
CA PRO A 19 -8.89 11.23 16.00
C PRO A 19 -9.65 11.41 17.31
N GLU A 20 -10.93 11.02 17.33
CA GLU A 20 -11.82 11.06 18.50
C GLU A 20 -11.66 9.85 19.41
N GLY A 21 -10.81 8.90 19.05
CA GLY A 21 -10.55 7.69 19.84
C GLY A 21 -11.53 6.53 19.59
N GLU A 22 -12.44 6.67 18.62
CA GLU A 22 -13.35 5.61 18.23
C GLU A 22 -12.70 4.67 17.21
N MET A 23 -13.08 3.42 17.23
CA MET A 23 -12.62 2.45 16.22
C MET A 23 -13.55 2.48 15.02
N ALA A 24 -13.03 2.90 13.86
CA ALA A 24 -13.76 2.84 12.62
C ALA A 24 -13.97 1.39 12.15
N GLU A 25 -15.04 1.14 11.40
CA GLU A 25 -15.24 -0.13 10.72
C GLU A 25 -14.28 -0.24 9.54
N GLU A 26 -13.54 -1.35 9.45
CA GLU A 26 -12.72 -1.65 8.28
C GLU A 26 -13.60 -2.17 7.15
N LYS A 27 -13.79 -1.36 6.10
CA LYS A 27 -14.53 -1.75 4.90
C LYS A 27 -13.63 -2.21 3.78
N TYR A 28 -12.52 -1.53 3.57
CA TYR A 28 -11.58 -1.77 2.48
C TYR A 28 -10.15 -1.80 2.98
N ARG A 29 -9.37 -2.71 2.42
CA ARG A 29 -7.94 -2.88 2.70
C ARG A 29 -7.13 -2.50 1.47
N LEU A 30 -6.21 -1.58 1.59
CA LEU A 30 -5.46 -1.05 0.46
C LEU A 30 -3.96 -1.23 0.63
N VAL A 31 -3.30 -1.57 -0.46
CA VAL A 31 -1.85 -1.37 -0.62
C VAL A 31 -1.63 -0.03 -1.30
N VAL A 32 -0.71 0.77 -0.79
CA VAL A 32 -0.36 2.06 -1.39
C VAL A 32 1.06 2.02 -1.94
N GLU A 33 1.20 2.36 -3.21
CA GLU A 33 2.50 2.57 -3.87
C GLU A 33 2.76 4.06 -3.99
N GLY A 34 3.96 4.47 -3.64
CA GLY A 34 4.41 5.86 -3.69
C GLY A 34 4.43 6.57 -2.34
N PRO A 35 5.18 7.68 -2.25
CA PRO A 35 5.25 8.50 -1.04
C PRO A 35 3.94 9.20 -0.72
N PRO A 36 3.69 9.55 0.55
CA PRO A 36 2.52 10.35 0.90
C PRO A 36 2.69 11.81 0.44
N ASN A 37 1.55 12.49 0.26
CA ASN A 37 1.52 13.93 0.08
C ASN A 37 1.70 14.61 1.45
N TRP A 38 2.88 15.14 1.73
CA TRP A 38 3.20 15.74 3.02
C TRP A 38 2.50 17.08 3.25
N THR A 39 2.25 17.86 2.18
CA THR A 39 1.62 19.19 2.29
C THR A 39 0.17 19.13 2.68
N SER A 40 -0.53 18.04 2.33
CA SER A 40 -1.95 17.83 2.61
C SER A 40 -2.19 16.46 3.25
N PHE A 41 -1.24 16.02 4.09
CA PHE A 41 -1.21 14.68 4.63
C PHE A 41 -2.50 14.27 5.34
N ARG A 42 -3.00 15.12 6.25
CA ARG A 42 -4.21 14.83 7.02
C ARG A 42 -5.45 14.78 6.13
N ASP A 43 -5.61 15.75 5.24
CA ASP A 43 -6.76 15.85 4.35
C ASP A 43 -6.79 14.69 3.36
N PHE A 44 -5.61 14.33 2.83
CA PHE A 44 -5.47 13.18 1.95
C PHE A 44 -5.91 11.88 2.62
N TRP A 45 -5.36 11.55 3.79
CA TRP A 45 -5.69 10.31 4.48
C TRP A 45 -7.09 10.29 5.08
N LYS A 46 -7.63 11.47 5.45
CA LYS A 46 -9.01 11.58 5.91
C LYS A 46 -10.01 11.07 4.88
N MET A 47 -9.76 11.31 3.59
CA MET A 47 -10.64 10.81 2.52
C MET A 47 -10.74 9.27 2.51
N PHE A 48 -9.68 8.57 2.93
CA PHE A 48 -9.69 7.11 3.05
C PHE A 48 -10.48 6.66 4.29
N TYR A 49 -10.28 7.33 5.41
CA TYR A 49 -11.05 7.03 6.63
C TYR A 49 -12.54 7.24 6.44
N ASP A 50 -12.94 8.31 5.75
CA ASP A 50 -14.35 8.62 5.48
C ASP A 50 -15.03 7.50 4.68
N GLU A 51 -14.28 6.78 3.85
CA GLU A 51 -14.76 5.60 3.10
C GLU A 51 -14.60 4.28 3.86
N GLY A 52 -14.02 4.29 5.04
CA GLY A 52 -13.71 3.08 5.81
C GLY A 52 -12.55 2.27 5.26
N ALA A 53 -11.63 2.93 4.55
CA ALA A 53 -10.46 2.28 3.97
C ALA A 53 -9.25 2.35 4.89
N VAL A 54 -8.53 1.24 4.98
CA VAL A 54 -7.30 1.08 5.76
C VAL A 54 -6.14 0.77 4.84
N VAL A 55 -5.05 1.49 4.99
CA VAL A 55 -3.79 1.15 4.30
C VAL A 55 -3.08 0.08 5.11
N VAL A 56 -3.09 -1.13 4.60
CA VAL A 56 -2.51 -2.31 5.28
C VAL A 56 -1.03 -2.51 4.93
N SER A 57 -0.58 -1.97 3.82
CA SER A 57 0.83 -1.95 3.44
C SER A 57 1.14 -0.78 2.51
N SER A 58 2.38 -0.31 2.55
CA SER A 58 2.86 0.77 1.68
C SER A 58 4.30 0.50 1.25
N THR A 59 4.60 0.72 -0.03
CA THR A 59 5.96 0.60 -0.53
C THR A 59 6.88 1.67 0.04
N TYR A 60 6.35 2.85 0.36
CA TYR A 60 7.11 3.93 0.99
C TYR A 60 7.49 3.61 2.44
N ALA A 61 6.54 3.15 3.24
CA ALA A 61 6.80 2.77 4.62
C ALA A 61 7.77 1.58 4.73
N LYS A 62 7.89 0.80 3.66
CA LYS A 62 8.78 -0.35 3.54
C LYS A 62 10.01 -0.08 2.68
N VAL A 63 10.47 1.16 2.58
CA VAL A 63 11.75 1.48 1.90
C VAL A 63 12.91 0.66 2.48
N GLY A 64 12.88 0.43 3.78
CA GLY A 64 13.77 -0.49 4.50
C GLY A 64 13.27 -1.93 4.61
N GLY A 65 12.31 -2.34 3.79
CA GLY A 65 11.51 -3.56 3.94
C GLY A 65 12.22 -4.89 3.75
N LEU A 66 13.50 -4.91 3.42
CA LEU A 66 14.29 -6.14 3.38
C LEU A 66 14.29 -6.91 4.71
N TYR A 67 14.14 -6.22 5.83
CA TYR A 67 14.02 -6.86 7.13
C TYR A 67 12.80 -7.79 7.22
N ASP A 68 11.72 -7.45 6.53
CA ASP A 68 10.52 -8.28 6.45
C ASP A 68 10.77 -9.58 5.64
N PHE A 69 11.78 -9.55 4.77
CA PHE A 69 12.23 -10.70 3.99
C PHE A 69 13.40 -11.47 4.65
N GLY A 70 13.66 -11.19 5.92
CA GLY A 70 14.69 -11.91 6.68
C GLY A 70 16.09 -11.32 6.59
N PHE A 71 16.28 -10.19 5.88
CA PHE A 71 17.59 -9.53 5.84
C PHE A 71 18.05 -9.14 7.25
N ARG A 72 19.33 -9.37 7.52
CA ARG A 72 20.00 -8.90 8.74
C ARG A 72 21.37 -8.39 8.35
N HIS A 73 21.80 -7.30 8.98
CA HIS A 73 23.15 -6.79 8.78
C HIS A 73 24.18 -7.77 9.34
N ASP A 74 25.24 -7.96 8.57
CA ASP A 74 26.40 -8.75 8.93
C ASP A 74 27.43 -7.83 9.59
N ALA A 75 27.73 -8.07 10.86
CA ALA A 75 28.70 -7.26 11.62
C ALA A 75 30.14 -7.47 11.16
N ASP A 76 30.46 -8.62 10.55
CA ASP A 76 31.80 -8.92 10.04
C ASP A 76 32.02 -8.32 8.66
N ARG A 77 30.94 -7.95 7.95
CA ARG A 77 30.96 -7.31 6.62
C ARG A 77 30.02 -6.09 6.57
N PRO A 78 30.26 -5.07 7.37
CA PRO A 78 29.26 -4.01 7.58
C PRO A 78 28.97 -3.16 6.33
N LEU A 79 29.99 -2.87 5.51
CA LEU A 79 29.81 -2.05 4.31
C LEU A 79 29.12 -2.82 3.18
N GLU A 80 29.48 -4.06 2.97
CA GLU A 80 28.84 -4.94 2.00
C GLU A 80 27.38 -5.20 2.39
N SER A 81 27.14 -5.48 3.65
CA SER A 81 25.81 -5.67 4.18
C SER A 81 24.92 -4.43 4.04
N LEU A 82 25.49 -3.24 4.26
CA LEU A 82 24.80 -1.99 4.02
C LEU A 82 24.50 -1.78 2.52
N ALA A 83 25.43 -2.12 1.64
CA ALA A 83 25.23 -2.05 0.20
C ALA A 83 24.12 -3.01 -0.26
N GLU A 84 24.11 -4.24 0.22
CA GLU A 84 23.05 -5.23 -0.03
C GLU A 84 21.68 -4.70 0.42
N TYR A 85 21.61 -4.10 1.59
CA TYR A 85 20.40 -3.46 2.09
C TYR A 85 19.92 -2.32 1.19
N CYS A 86 20.82 -1.41 0.79
CA CYS A 86 20.48 -0.31 -0.09
C CYS A 86 19.98 -0.78 -1.47
N LEU A 87 20.59 -1.83 -2.04
CA LEU A 87 20.16 -2.41 -3.32
C LEU A 87 18.76 -3.02 -3.23
N GLY A 88 18.38 -3.54 -2.09
CA GLY A 88 17.07 -4.13 -1.86
C GLY A 88 15.96 -3.13 -1.52
N CYS A 89 16.26 -1.83 -1.38
CA CYS A 89 15.22 -0.82 -1.21
C CYS A 89 14.29 -0.77 -2.42
N TYR A 90 13.00 -0.57 -2.18
CA TYR A 90 11.97 -0.61 -3.23
C TYR A 90 12.32 0.24 -4.47
N THR A 91 12.82 1.46 -4.25
CA THR A 91 13.18 2.39 -5.34
C THR A 91 14.38 1.94 -6.18
N ASN A 92 15.20 1.04 -5.66
CA ASN A 92 16.36 0.48 -6.35
C ASN A 92 16.05 -0.85 -7.04
N LEU A 93 14.89 -1.43 -6.78
CA LEU A 93 14.44 -2.65 -7.46
C LEU A 93 14.09 -2.37 -8.92
N ASN A 94 14.34 -3.34 -9.77
CA ASN A 94 13.82 -3.33 -11.13
C ASN A 94 12.29 -3.45 -11.14
N LEU A 95 11.67 -3.10 -12.25
CA LEU A 95 10.22 -3.03 -12.35
C LEU A 95 9.51 -4.37 -12.10
N PRO A 96 9.96 -5.51 -12.63
CA PRO A 96 9.37 -6.81 -12.29
C PRO A 96 9.37 -7.10 -10.78
N SER A 97 10.48 -6.85 -10.09
CA SER A 97 10.57 -7.07 -8.63
C SER A 97 9.66 -6.14 -7.83
N ARG A 98 9.46 -4.88 -8.29
CA ARG A 98 8.46 -3.98 -7.67
C ARG A 98 7.06 -4.53 -7.81
N ILE A 99 6.70 -5.04 -8.99
CA ILE A 99 5.39 -5.64 -9.26
C ILE A 99 5.20 -6.89 -8.39
N ASP A 100 6.20 -7.78 -8.34
CA ASP A 100 6.16 -8.99 -7.52
C ASP A 100 5.93 -8.65 -6.04
N MET A 101 6.64 -7.66 -5.52
CA MET A 101 6.51 -7.19 -4.14
C MET A 101 5.08 -6.66 -3.86
N ILE A 102 4.52 -5.85 -4.76
CA ILE A 102 3.16 -5.32 -4.58
C ILE A 102 2.12 -6.44 -4.64
N CYS A 103 2.23 -7.37 -5.60
CA CYS A 103 1.34 -8.52 -5.68
C CYS A 103 1.40 -9.36 -4.39
N ARG A 104 2.61 -9.59 -3.87
CA ARG A 104 2.79 -10.28 -2.60
C ARG A 104 2.12 -9.55 -1.44
N TYR A 105 2.24 -8.22 -1.35
CA TYR A 105 1.55 -7.45 -0.30
C TYR A 105 0.03 -7.56 -0.43
N ILE A 106 -0.51 -7.52 -1.65
CA ILE A 106 -1.94 -7.68 -1.87
C ILE A 106 -2.41 -9.04 -1.35
N ASP A 107 -1.67 -10.11 -1.64
CA ASP A 107 -2.01 -11.45 -1.22
C ASP A 107 -1.83 -11.67 0.29
N GLU A 108 -0.68 -11.30 0.86
CA GLU A 108 -0.36 -11.51 2.27
C GLU A 108 -1.27 -10.69 3.21
N TYR A 109 -1.58 -9.46 2.85
CA TYR A 109 -2.46 -8.59 3.63
C TYR A 109 -3.92 -8.67 3.18
N GLN A 110 -4.23 -9.50 2.21
CA GLN A 110 -5.57 -9.68 1.65
C GLN A 110 -6.22 -8.35 1.30
N ALA A 111 -5.47 -7.53 0.58
CA ALA A 111 -5.92 -6.23 0.18
C ALA A 111 -7.00 -6.32 -0.91
N ASP A 112 -7.91 -5.36 -0.89
CA ASP A 112 -8.98 -5.23 -1.87
C ASP A 112 -8.55 -4.53 -3.14
N GLY A 113 -7.43 -3.80 -3.06
CA GLY A 113 -6.92 -3.08 -4.20
C GLY A 113 -5.59 -2.37 -3.96
N LEU A 114 -5.10 -1.77 -5.04
CA LEU A 114 -3.89 -0.96 -5.07
C LEU A 114 -4.23 0.51 -5.30
N LEU A 115 -3.61 1.40 -4.54
CA LEU A 115 -3.58 2.81 -4.85
C LEU A 115 -2.16 3.22 -5.21
N ILE A 116 -1.98 3.82 -6.38
CA ILE A 116 -0.73 4.47 -6.77
C ILE A 116 -0.86 5.96 -6.53
N ASN A 117 -0.08 6.48 -5.58
CA ASN A 117 0.09 7.91 -5.37
C ASN A 117 1.33 8.38 -6.13
N SER A 118 1.12 8.87 -7.34
CA SER A 118 2.20 9.32 -8.20
C SER A 118 2.67 10.70 -7.81
N ILE A 119 3.93 10.79 -7.45
CA ILE A 119 4.59 12.04 -7.10
C ILE A 119 5.30 12.60 -8.32
N LYS A 120 4.84 13.75 -8.82
CA LYS A 120 5.36 14.36 -10.06
C LYS A 120 6.83 14.71 -9.99
N SER A 121 7.31 15.12 -8.84
CA SER A 121 8.70 15.52 -8.62
C SER A 121 9.66 14.36 -8.31
N CYS A 122 9.17 13.11 -8.21
CA CYS A 122 9.98 11.96 -7.84
C CYS A 122 10.08 10.91 -8.94
N ASN A 123 11.11 10.98 -9.78
CA ASN A 123 11.31 10.02 -10.86
C ASN A 123 11.48 8.57 -10.39
N SER A 124 12.10 8.35 -9.25
CA SER A 124 12.33 7.00 -8.72
C SER A 124 11.03 6.25 -8.39
N PHE A 125 9.99 6.96 -7.97
CA PHE A 125 8.67 6.37 -7.76
C PHE A 125 7.81 6.44 -9.01
N SER A 126 7.77 7.57 -9.73
CA SER A 126 6.85 7.74 -10.86
C SER A 126 7.18 6.90 -12.10
N ALA A 127 8.46 6.54 -12.27
CA ALA A 127 8.88 5.74 -13.40
C ALA A 127 8.21 4.34 -13.39
N GLY A 128 7.48 4.02 -14.45
CA GLY A 128 6.86 2.71 -14.65
C GLY A 128 5.55 2.47 -13.90
N GLN A 129 5.01 3.42 -13.15
CA GLN A 129 3.81 3.23 -12.33
C GLN A 129 2.57 2.79 -13.12
N LEU A 130 2.38 3.28 -14.34
CA LEU A 130 1.27 2.81 -15.18
C LEU A 130 1.42 1.35 -15.60
N LEU A 131 2.66 0.87 -15.76
CA LEU A 131 2.92 -0.54 -16.02
C LEU A 131 2.69 -1.37 -14.76
N ILE A 132 3.13 -0.88 -13.60
CA ILE A 132 2.83 -1.50 -12.30
C ILE A 132 1.32 -1.66 -12.14
N LEU A 133 0.54 -0.60 -12.36
CA LEU A 133 -0.92 -0.63 -12.25
C LEU A 133 -1.51 -1.76 -13.09
N ARG A 134 -1.20 -1.79 -14.39
CA ARG A 134 -1.75 -2.77 -15.34
C ARG A 134 -1.37 -4.20 -14.99
N GLU A 135 -0.09 -4.43 -14.67
CA GLU A 135 0.38 -5.78 -14.36
C GLU A 135 -0.14 -6.28 -13.01
N VAL A 136 -0.25 -5.41 -12.00
CA VAL A 136 -0.84 -5.79 -10.72
C VAL A 136 -2.32 -6.13 -10.89
N GLU A 137 -3.11 -5.31 -11.58
CA GLU A 137 -4.52 -5.62 -11.86
C GLU A 137 -4.69 -6.95 -12.61
N LYS A 138 -3.86 -7.18 -13.62
CA LYS A 138 -3.88 -8.41 -14.41
C LYS A 138 -3.55 -9.64 -13.57
N ARG A 139 -2.54 -9.56 -12.71
CA ARG A 139 -2.03 -10.69 -11.92
C ARG A 139 -2.89 -11.01 -10.70
N THR A 140 -3.41 -9.98 -10.04
CA THR A 140 -4.17 -10.14 -8.79
C THR A 140 -5.68 -10.11 -8.98
N GLY A 141 -6.15 -9.61 -10.11
CA GLY A 141 -7.58 -9.36 -10.34
C GLY A 141 -8.15 -8.22 -9.48
N LYS A 142 -7.33 -7.58 -8.65
CA LYS A 142 -7.77 -6.48 -7.77
C LYS A 142 -7.73 -5.15 -8.50
N PRO A 143 -8.70 -4.24 -8.26
CA PRO A 143 -8.71 -2.93 -8.91
C PRO A 143 -7.54 -2.07 -8.43
N ALA A 144 -7.02 -1.26 -9.32
CA ALA A 144 -6.00 -0.28 -8.99
C ALA A 144 -6.44 1.14 -9.39
N ALA A 145 -6.03 2.14 -8.60
CA ALA A 145 -6.25 3.53 -8.90
C ALA A 145 -4.91 4.28 -8.99
N PHE A 146 -4.92 5.32 -9.81
CA PHE A 146 -3.79 6.20 -10.01
C PHE A 146 -4.19 7.63 -9.64
N ILE A 147 -3.51 8.20 -8.65
CA ILE A 147 -3.70 9.58 -8.21
C ILE A 147 -2.38 10.31 -8.39
N GLU A 148 -2.46 11.49 -8.96
CA GLU A 148 -1.29 12.36 -9.10
C GLU A 148 -1.31 13.44 -8.03
N THR A 149 -0.22 13.51 -7.29
CA THR A 149 0.03 14.56 -6.29
C THR A 149 1.49 15.04 -6.39
N ASP A 150 1.94 15.79 -5.43
CA ASP A 150 3.35 16.07 -5.24
C ASP A 150 3.75 15.91 -3.77
N LEU A 151 5.04 15.71 -3.55
CA LEU A 151 5.59 15.47 -2.22
C LEU A 151 5.48 16.72 -1.34
N VAL A 152 5.80 17.88 -1.93
CA VAL A 152 5.96 19.16 -1.21
C VAL A 152 5.29 20.35 -1.89
N ASP A 153 4.90 20.23 -3.15
CA ASP A 153 4.27 21.33 -3.89
C ASP A 153 2.73 21.25 -3.78
N PRO A 154 2.10 22.14 -2.98
CA PRO A 154 0.65 22.11 -2.76
C PRO A 154 -0.17 22.42 -4.03
N ARG A 155 0.43 23.00 -5.05
CA ARG A 155 -0.26 23.33 -6.31
C ARG A 155 -0.71 22.08 -7.08
N TYR A 156 -0.07 20.94 -6.81
CA TYR A 156 -0.43 19.66 -7.43
C TYR A 156 -1.42 18.84 -6.61
N PHE A 157 -1.90 19.36 -5.49
CA PHE A 157 -2.96 18.73 -4.71
C PHE A 157 -4.30 19.43 -4.93
N SER A 158 -5.22 18.73 -5.57
CA SER A 158 -6.62 19.15 -5.70
C SER A 158 -7.50 18.17 -4.94
N ALA A 159 -7.98 18.57 -3.78
CA ALA A 159 -8.85 17.74 -2.94
C ALA A 159 -10.08 17.22 -3.69
N ALA A 160 -10.70 18.06 -4.52
CA ALA A 160 -11.87 17.67 -5.32
C ALA A 160 -11.53 16.58 -6.35
N ASN A 161 -10.40 16.72 -7.06
CA ASN A 161 -9.97 15.71 -8.05
C ASN A 161 -9.60 14.39 -7.38
N VAL A 162 -8.88 14.46 -6.26
CA VAL A 162 -8.50 13.26 -5.50
C VAL A 162 -9.75 12.55 -5.00
N LYS A 163 -10.70 13.30 -4.40
CA LYS A 163 -11.96 12.75 -3.91
C LYS A 163 -12.76 12.06 -5.02
N ASN A 164 -12.96 12.70 -6.16
CA ASN A 164 -13.69 12.11 -7.29
C ASN A 164 -13.04 10.81 -7.79
N ARG A 165 -11.70 10.77 -7.85
CA ARG A 165 -10.96 9.55 -8.24
C ARG A 165 -11.11 8.44 -7.21
N LEU A 166 -11.04 8.77 -5.92
CA LEU A 166 -11.25 7.81 -4.83
C LEU A 166 -12.67 7.26 -4.81
N GLU A 167 -13.70 8.10 -4.96
CA GLU A 167 -15.09 7.66 -5.05
C GLU A 167 -15.29 6.66 -6.19
N SER A 168 -14.77 6.97 -7.39
CA SER A 168 -14.82 6.06 -8.54
C SER A 168 -14.08 4.75 -8.27
N TYR A 169 -12.93 4.82 -7.61
CA TYR A 169 -12.14 3.66 -7.23
C TYR A 169 -12.88 2.76 -6.23
N PHE A 170 -13.46 3.32 -5.18
CA PHE A 170 -14.22 2.54 -4.20
C PHE A 170 -15.47 1.91 -4.81
N GLN A 171 -16.09 2.55 -5.79
CA GLN A 171 -17.18 1.92 -6.55
C GLN A 171 -16.67 0.67 -7.30
N MET A 172 -15.51 0.74 -7.96
CA MET A 172 -14.92 -0.43 -8.63
C MET A 172 -14.58 -1.55 -7.64
N VAL A 173 -14.00 -1.21 -6.48
CA VAL A 173 -13.69 -2.18 -5.42
C VAL A 173 -14.96 -2.88 -4.95
N LYS A 174 -16.02 -2.12 -4.69
CA LYS A 174 -17.32 -2.63 -4.27
C LYS A 174 -17.94 -3.57 -5.31
N GLN A 175 -17.92 -3.19 -6.58
CA GLN A 175 -18.44 -4.01 -7.68
C GLN A 175 -17.69 -5.34 -7.81
N LYS A 176 -16.37 -5.32 -7.71
CA LYS A 176 -15.57 -6.56 -7.78
C LYS A 176 -15.81 -7.49 -6.61
N ARG A 177 -16.06 -6.97 -5.42
CA ARG A 177 -16.47 -7.79 -4.26
C ARG A 177 -17.82 -8.46 -4.47
N THR A 178 -18.80 -7.76 -5.03
CA THR A 178 -20.16 -8.29 -5.25
C THR A 178 -20.23 -9.28 -6.40
N SER A 179 -19.38 -9.17 -7.41
CA SER A 179 -19.33 -10.09 -8.56
C SER A 179 -18.61 -11.42 -8.27
N GLY A 180 -18.22 -11.69 -7.03
CA GLY A 180 -17.70 -13.01 -6.61
C GLY A 180 -16.30 -13.37 -7.14
N VAL A 181 -15.67 -12.47 -7.86
CA VAL A 181 -14.29 -12.66 -8.32
C VAL A 181 -13.35 -12.16 -7.21
N GLY A 182 -13.09 -13.01 -6.21
CA GLY A 182 -12.07 -12.72 -5.20
C GLY A 182 -12.47 -12.82 -3.73
N SER A 183 -13.65 -13.34 -3.38
CA SER A 183 -14.00 -13.61 -1.98
C SER A 183 -13.62 -15.04 -1.57
N GLY A 184 -12.33 -15.33 -1.53
CA GLY A 184 -11.85 -16.37 -0.64
C GLY A 184 -11.91 -15.83 0.77
N ALA A 185 -12.59 -16.55 1.69
CA ALA A 185 -12.53 -16.28 3.12
C ALA A 185 -11.05 -16.14 3.55
N PRO A 186 -10.71 -15.29 4.53
CA PRO A 186 -9.33 -15.06 4.93
C PRO A 186 -8.65 -16.37 5.28
N LYS A 187 -7.82 -16.88 4.38
CA LYS A 187 -6.87 -17.93 4.71
C LYS A 187 -5.77 -17.25 5.51
N VAL A 188 -5.81 -17.39 6.80
CA VAL A 188 -4.66 -17.09 7.66
C VAL A 188 -3.54 -18.02 7.21
N ILE A 189 -2.65 -17.53 6.36
CA ILE A 189 -1.44 -18.24 6.00
C ILE A 189 -0.45 -17.96 7.14
N PRO A 190 -0.07 -18.98 7.92
CA PRO A 190 0.97 -18.78 8.93
C PRO A 190 2.26 -18.38 8.21
N ILE A 191 2.77 -17.20 8.51
CA ILE A 191 4.08 -16.76 8.01
C ILE A 191 5.11 -17.66 8.66
N GLN A 192 5.68 -18.56 7.89
CA GLN A 192 6.84 -19.33 8.33
C GLN A 192 8.00 -18.33 8.51
N ALA A 193 8.45 -18.20 9.76
CA ALA A 193 9.70 -17.52 10.07
C ALA A 193 10.85 -18.38 9.49
N HIS A 194 11.56 -17.83 8.53
CA HIS A 194 12.86 -18.33 8.10
C HIS A 194 13.96 -17.61 8.88
#